data_42a2bf4f45e75afc197212db2b1e3622
#
_entry.id   42a2bf4f45e75afc197212db2b1e3622
#
_cell.length_a   1.000
_cell.length_b   1.000
_cell.length_c   1.000
_cell.angle_alpha   90.00
_cell.angle_beta   90.00
_cell.angle_gamma   90.00
#
_symmetry.space_group_name_H-M   'P 1'
#
loop_
_entity.id
_entity.type
_entity.pdbx_description
1 polymer ?
#
loop_
_entity_poly.entity_id
_entity_poly.type
_entity_poly.pdbx_seq_one_letter_code
_entity_poly.pdbx_strand_id
1 'polypeptide(L)'
;EKVCPVDAITLKKGEAWIVDAKKCDQCGRCARVCTFGALEMPIGPNLFSRGMAESTKAVLSTFTPGKVLYVNFVMEVQPECDCMPTADTPLVQDQGILISDDIVAIETATLDLLDKATPLPQSKAADKDITTPGDLFLRVNGQDPRLAVGYAEELGLGKSSYELVEIKKKRK
;
A
#
# COMPACT_ATOMS: atom_id res chain seq x y z
N GLU A 1 -19.10 -2.58 -19.63
CA GLU A 1 -19.97 -1.48 -19.11
C GLU A 1 -20.34 -1.71 -17.65
N LYS A 2 -20.93 -2.87 -17.29
CA LYS A 2 -21.50 -3.16 -15.95
C LYS A 2 -20.56 -2.97 -14.75
N VAL A 3 -19.24 -2.91 -14.98
CA VAL A 3 -18.26 -2.74 -13.89
C VAL A 3 -18.00 -1.28 -13.53
N CYS A 4 -18.45 -0.34 -14.36
CA CYS A 4 -18.24 1.09 -14.14
C CYS A 4 -19.26 1.62 -13.12
N PRO A 5 -18.84 2.11 -11.94
CA PRO A 5 -19.76 2.60 -10.91
C PRO A 5 -20.43 3.92 -11.26
N VAL A 6 -19.89 4.65 -12.24
CA VAL A 6 -20.37 5.98 -12.67
C VAL A 6 -20.84 5.98 -14.13
N ASP A 7 -21.05 4.83 -14.72
CA ASP A 7 -21.50 4.67 -16.12
C ASP A 7 -20.72 5.51 -17.15
N ALA A 8 -19.39 5.60 -16.94
CA ALA A 8 -18.51 6.34 -17.84
C ALA A 8 -18.09 5.55 -19.09
N ILE A 9 -18.44 4.27 -19.19
CA ILE A 9 -18.03 3.41 -20.30
C ILE A 9 -19.24 3.06 -21.16
N THR A 10 -19.12 3.34 -22.46
CA THR A 10 -20.13 2.98 -23.43
C THR A 10 -19.52 2.09 -24.52
N LEU A 11 -20.20 0.97 -24.82
CA LEU A 11 -19.88 0.09 -25.94
C LEU A 11 -21.04 0.10 -26.92
N LYS A 12 -20.78 0.52 -28.13
CA LYS A 12 -21.69 0.33 -29.25
C LYS A 12 -21.23 -0.88 -30.07
N LYS A 13 -22.16 -1.71 -30.49
CA LYS A 13 -21.85 -2.93 -31.25
C LYS A 13 -21.09 -2.57 -32.55
N GLY A 14 -19.85 -3.08 -32.68
CA GLY A 14 -19.00 -2.84 -33.84
C GLY A 14 -18.16 -1.55 -33.78
N GLU A 15 -18.20 -0.81 -32.67
CA GLU A 15 -17.38 0.38 -32.42
C GLU A 15 -16.37 0.13 -31.30
N ALA A 16 -15.36 0.99 -31.21
CA ALA A 16 -14.43 0.99 -30.09
C ALA A 16 -15.13 1.44 -28.77
N TRP A 17 -14.61 1.00 -27.64
CA TRP A 17 -15.04 1.46 -26.34
C TRP A 17 -14.80 2.97 -26.21
N ILE A 18 -15.78 3.68 -25.68
CA ILE A 18 -15.70 5.09 -25.40
C ILE A 18 -15.72 5.27 -23.88
N VAL A 19 -14.72 5.95 -23.36
CA VAL A 19 -14.69 6.36 -21.95
C VAL A 19 -14.97 7.86 -21.88
N ASP A 20 -16.04 8.23 -21.21
CA ASP A 20 -16.35 9.63 -20.92
C ASP A 20 -15.43 10.12 -19.79
N ALA A 21 -14.40 10.87 -20.17
CA ALA A 21 -13.39 11.39 -19.24
C ALA A 21 -13.96 12.36 -18.20
N LYS A 22 -15.13 12.95 -18.42
CA LYS A 22 -15.79 13.86 -17.45
C LYS A 22 -16.54 13.08 -16.35
N LYS A 23 -16.97 11.86 -16.67
CA LYS A 23 -17.64 10.97 -15.71
C LYS A 23 -16.67 10.02 -15.02
N CYS A 24 -15.55 9.70 -15.68
CA CYS A 24 -14.61 8.70 -15.20
C CYS A 24 -13.86 9.18 -13.95
N ASP A 25 -14.07 8.49 -12.82
CA ASP A 25 -13.35 8.72 -11.56
C ASP A 25 -12.00 8.00 -11.48
N GLN A 26 -11.56 7.39 -12.58
CA GLN A 26 -10.27 6.68 -12.71
C GLN A 26 -10.06 5.53 -11.71
N CYS A 27 -11.12 4.93 -11.20
CA CYS A 27 -11.07 3.85 -10.19
C CYS A 27 -10.40 2.54 -10.68
N GLY A 28 -10.14 2.39 -11.97
CA GLY A 28 -9.44 1.26 -12.57
C GLY A 28 -10.19 -0.07 -12.61
N ARG A 29 -11.44 -0.16 -12.13
CA ARG A 29 -12.21 -1.43 -12.13
C ARG A 29 -12.32 -2.06 -13.51
N CYS A 30 -12.53 -1.24 -14.54
CA CYS A 30 -12.65 -1.70 -15.92
C CYS A 30 -11.35 -2.32 -16.48
N ALA A 31 -10.20 -1.72 -16.15
CA ALA A 31 -8.90 -2.25 -16.56
C ALA A 31 -8.59 -3.60 -15.89
N ARG A 32 -8.94 -3.76 -14.60
CA ARG A 32 -8.72 -5.01 -13.87
C ARG A 32 -9.51 -6.20 -14.41
N VAL A 33 -10.71 -5.96 -14.94
CA VAL A 33 -11.56 -7.04 -15.49
C VAL A 33 -11.40 -7.23 -16.99
N CYS A 34 -10.57 -6.41 -17.65
CA CYS A 34 -10.35 -6.50 -19.09
C CYS A 34 -9.36 -7.63 -19.41
N THR A 35 -9.87 -8.80 -19.76
CA THR A 35 -9.04 -9.96 -20.12
C THR A 35 -8.22 -9.77 -21.41
N PHE A 36 -8.55 -8.75 -22.22
CA PHE A 36 -7.89 -8.46 -23.49
C PHE A 36 -6.83 -7.37 -23.38
N GLY A 37 -6.61 -6.77 -22.21
CA GLY A 37 -5.67 -5.65 -22.05
C GLY A 37 -6.04 -4.38 -22.84
N ALA A 38 -7.32 -4.25 -23.28
CA ALA A 38 -7.77 -3.12 -24.08
C ALA A 38 -7.96 -1.82 -23.27
N LEU A 39 -7.93 -1.91 -21.96
CA LEU A 39 -8.07 -0.79 -21.03
C LEU A 39 -6.88 -0.81 -20.08
N GLU A 40 -6.15 0.27 -20.04
CA GLU A 40 -5.02 0.46 -19.13
C GLU A 40 -5.42 1.32 -17.93
N MET A 41 -4.74 1.10 -16.81
CA MET A 41 -4.83 2.01 -15.66
C MET A 41 -4.13 3.32 -16.02
N PRO A 42 -4.83 4.45 -15.97
CA PRO A 42 -4.22 5.75 -16.29
C PRO A 42 -3.19 6.19 -15.24
N ILE A 43 -3.23 5.55 -14.06
CA ILE A 43 -2.36 5.86 -12.93
C ILE A 43 -1.41 4.68 -12.71
N GLY A 44 -0.15 4.85 -13.06
CA GLY A 44 0.90 3.89 -12.74
C GLY A 44 1.23 3.89 -11.23
N PRO A 45 1.94 2.85 -10.73
CA PRO A 45 2.30 2.72 -9.30
C PRO A 45 3.00 3.96 -8.74
N ASN A 46 3.90 4.57 -9.50
CA ASN A 46 4.62 5.77 -9.08
C ASN A 46 3.69 6.96 -8.85
N LEU A 47 2.74 7.20 -9.77
CA LEU A 47 1.81 8.31 -9.65
C LEU A 47 0.82 8.08 -8.49
N PHE A 48 0.39 6.84 -8.26
CA PHE A 48 -0.45 6.47 -7.13
C PHE A 48 0.28 6.70 -5.80
N SER A 49 1.50 6.20 -5.67
CA SER A 49 2.32 6.36 -4.46
C SER A 49 2.63 7.83 -4.16
N ARG A 50 2.90 8.62 -5.19
CA ARG A 50 3.09 10.08 -5.06
C ARG A 50 1.81 10.77 -4.60
N GLY A 51 0.66 10.44 -5.19
CA GLY A 51 -0.64 10.97 -4.79
C GLY A 51 -1.00 10.64 -3.34
N MET A 52 -0.64 9.45 -2.85
CA MET A 52 -0.76 9.09 -1.43
C MET A 52 0.08 10.01 -0.54
N ALA A 53 1.35 10.23 -0.88
CA ALA A 53 2.23 11.09 -0.11
C ALA A 53 1.76 12.57 -0.12
N GLU A 54 1.30 13.08 -1.25
CA GLU A 54 0.73 14.43 -1.40
C GLU A 54 -0.56 14.58 -0.57
N SER A 55 -1.44 13.58 -0.58
CA SER A 55 -2.66 13.56 0.23
C SER A 55 -2.34 13.54 1.72
N THR A 56 -1.36 12.72 2.13
CA THR A 56 -0.86 12.68 3.50
C THR A 56 -0.34 14.05 3.94
N LYS A 57 0.45 14.72 3.08
CA LYS A 57 0.93 16.08 3.36
C LYS A 57 -0.21 17.07 3.55
N ALA A 58 -1.22 17.01 2.69
CA ALA A 58 -2.39 17.89 2.79
C ALA A 58 -3.12 17.69 4.12
N VAL A 59 -3.35 16.44 4.53
CA VAL A 59 -3.97 16.14 5.83
C VAL A 59 -3.10 16.61 6.99
N LEU A 60 -1.81 16.26 6.99
CA LEU A 60 -0.91 16.63 8.09
C LEU A 60 -0.72 18.14 8.23
N SER A 61 -0.84 18.91 7.14
CA SER A 61 -0.77 20.37 7.17
C SER A 61 -1.90 21.04 7.97
N THR A 62 -2.99 20.30 8.25
CA THR A 62 -4.11 20.79 9.07
C THR A 62 -3.85 20.68 10.59
N PHE A 63 -2.82 19.95 10.99
CA PHE A 63 -2.43 19.78 12.38
C PHE A 63 -1.30 20.74 12.79
N THR A 64 -1.27 21.08 14.06
CA THR A 64 -0.14 21.83 14.62
C THR A 64 1.13 20.96 14.56
N PRO A 65 2.26 21.46 14.05
CA PRO A 65 3.51 20.71 14.02
C PRO A 65 3.88 20.10 15.38
N GLY A 66 4.31 18.85 15.38
CA GLY A 66 4.69 18.11 16.60
C GLY A 66 3.51 17.68 17.48
N LYS A 67 2.27 17.72 16.98
CA LYS A 67 1.05 17.30 17.71
C LYS A 67 0.40 16.05 17.13
N VAL A 68 1.11 15.32 16.30
CA VAL A 68 0.65 14.05 15.73
C VAL A 68 1.56 12.93 16.22
N LEU A 69 0.97 11.83 16.62
CA LEU A 69 1.65 10.61 17.00
C LEU A 69 1.14 9.49 16.10
N TYR A 70 2.04 8.69 15.56
CA TYR A 70 1.75 7.56 14.68
C TYR A 70 1.90 6.26 15.44
N VAL A 71 0.98 5.34 15.22
CA VAL A 71 0.99 4.01 15.84
C VAL A 71 0.68 2.97 14.78
N ASN A 72 1.63 2.09 14.49
CA ASN A 72 1.47 0.98 13.56
C ASN A 72 1.33 -0.34 14.32
N PHE A 73 0.19 -1.01 14.16
CA PHE A 73 -0.01 -2.38 14.59
C PHE A 73 0.47 -3.31 13.48
N VAL A 74 1.72 -3.75 13.56
CA VAL A 74 2.34 -4.62 12.54
C VAL A 74 1.98 -6.06 12.85
N MET A 75 0.71 -6.38 12.66
CA MET A 75 0.07 -7.64 13.04
C MET A 75 -0.85 -8.10 11.92
N GLU A 76 -1.00 -9.42 11.75
CA GLU A 76 -1.88 -10.04 10.75
C GLU A 76 -1.69 -9.46 9.33
N VAL A 77 -0.44 -9.28 8.93
CA VAL A 77 -0.07 -8.62 7.68
C VAL A 77 -0.51 -9.43 6.47
N GLN A 78 -1.52 -8.91 5.78
CA GLN A 78 -2.18 -9.57 4.65
C GLN A 78 -1.43 -9.32 3.32
N PRO A 79 -1.56 -10.22 2.33
CA PRO A 79 -0.96 -10.04 1.02
C PRO A 79 -1.60 -8.93 0.19
N GLU A 80 -2.85 -8.61 0.44
CA GLU A 80 -3.64 -7.59 -0.25
C GLU A 80 -4.11 -6.50 0.71
N CYS A 81 -4.48 -5.35 0.16
CA CYS A 81 -5.06 -4.25 0.93
C CYS A 81 -6.37 -4.69 1.61
N ASP A 82 -6.61 -4.24 2.84
CA ASP A 82 -7.86 -4.45 3.59
C ASP A 82 -9.11 -3.91 2.88
N CYS A 83 -8.94 -3.10 1.84
CA CYS A 83 -10.04 -2.70 0.95
C CYS A 83 -10.56 -3.84 0.06
N MET A 84 -9.87 -4.98 0.01
CA MET A 84 -10.32 -6.18 -0.71
C MET A 84 -11.31 -6.97 0.15
N PRO A 85 -12.36 -7.55 -0.43
CA PRO A 85 -13.40 -8.27 0.33
C PRO A 85 -12.98 -9.66 0.80
N THR A 86 -11.73 -10.02 0.67
CA THR A 86 -11.19 -11.35 1.01
C THR A 86 -10.00 -11.20 1.95
N ALA A 87 -10.05 -11.90 3.08
CA ALA A 87 -8.88 -12.12 3.93
C ALA A 87 -8.11 -13.35 3.44
N ASP A 88 -6.82 -13.38 3.72
CA ASP A 88 -5.93 -14.51 3.44
C ASP A 88 -5.11 -14.85 4.69
N THR A 89 -4.27 -15.88 4.62
CA THR A 89 -3.32 -16.19 5.69
C THR A 89 -2.28 -15.06 5.77
N PRO A 90 -1.95 -14.57 6.97
CA PRO A 90 -0.88 -13.58 7.14
C PRO A 90 0.43 -14.00 6.48
N LEU A 91 1.14 -13.04 5.88
CA LEU A 91 2.41 -13.31 5.19
C LEU A 91 3.56 -13.64 6.13
N VAL A 92 3.56 -13.02 7.31
CA VAL A 92 4.59 -13.15 8.33
C VAL A 92 3.96 -13.19 9.72
N GLN A 93 4.73 -13.59 10.72
CA GLN A 93 4.31 -13.48 12.11
C GLN A 93 4.19 -12.01 12.52
N ASP A 94 3.36 -11.75 13.54
CA ASP A 94 3.22 -10.42 14.13
C ASP A 94 4.58 -9.85 14.55
N GLN A 95 4.83 -8.60 14.15
CA GLN A 95 6.07 -7.90 14.49
C GLN A 95 5.90 -7.01 15.72
N GLY A 96 4.66 -6.71 16.12
CA GLY A 96 4.32 -5.92 17.29
C GLY A 96 3.74 -4.55 16.96
N ILE A 97 3.93 -3.61 17.87
CA ILE A 97 3.37 -2.25 17.78
C ILE A 97 4.51 -1.25 17.74
N LEU A 98 4.54 -0.40 16.74
CA LEU A 98 5.48 0.70 16.59
C LEU A 98 4.81 2.03 16.95
N ILE A 99 5.57 2.94 17.54
CA ILE A 99 5.12 4.31 17.86
C ILE A 99 6.21 5.28 17.47
N SER A 100 5.85 6.37 16.78
CA SER A 100 6.76 7.45 16.39
C SER A 100 6.01 8.77 16.25
N ASP A 101 6.72 9.88 16.34
CA ASP A 101 6.26 11.21 15.96
C ASP A 101 6.66 11.60 14.52
N ASP A 102 7.34 10.69 13.81
CA ASP A 102 7.73 10.83 12.39
C ASP A 102 7.08 9.73 11.57
N ILE A 103 6.21 10.12 10.59
CA ILE A 103 5.47 9.17 9.75
C ILE A 103 6.39 8.40 8.81
N VAL A 104 7.45 9.03 8.28
CA VAL A 104 8.37 8.38 7.35
C VAL A 104 9.23 7.37 8.09
N ALA A 105 9.69 7.72 9.30
CA ALA A 105 10.47 6.84 10.16
C ALA A 105 9.68 5.56 10.55
N ILE A 106 8.42 5.72 10.98
CA ILE A 106 7.60 4.57 11.40
C ILE A 106 7.28 3.64 10.22
N GLU A 107 6.95 4.20 9.04
CA GLU A 107 6.68 3.41 7.84
C GLU A 107 7.95 2.68 7.38
N THR A 108 9.10 3.36 7.38
CA THR A 108 10.39 2.73 7.05
C THR A 108 10.71 1.59 8.00
N ALA A 109 10.57 1.82 9.32
CA ALA A 109 10.81 0.79 10.33
C ALA A 109 9.86 -0.40 10.18
N THR A 110 8.58 -0.15 9.87
CA THR A 110 7.58 -1.18 9.59
C THR A 110 8.01 -2.06 8.43
N LEU A 111 8.37 -1.45 7.29
CA LEU A 111 8.79 -2.19 6.10
C LEU A 111 10.09 -2.97 6.35
N ASP A 112 11.03 -2.40 7.08
CA ASP A 112 12.28 -3.07 7.43
C ASP A 112 12.08 -4.27 8.34
N LEU A 113 11.11 -4.23 9.25
CA LEU A 113 10.73 -5.39 10.08
C LEU A 113 10.09 -6.48 9.23
N LEU A 114 9.18 -6.12 8.33
CA LEU A 114 8.52 -7.06 7.43
C LEU A 114 9.50 -7.71 6.46
N ASP A 115 10.45 -6.94 5.92
CA ASP A 115 11.47 -7.44 5.00
C ASP A 115 12.51 -8.35 5.68
N LYS A 116 12.67 -8.24 7.01
CA LYS A 116 13.53 -9.14 7.80
C LYS A 116 12.79 -10.38 8.29
N ALA A 117 11.45 -10.35 8.29
CA ALA A 117 10.65 -11.47 8.77
C ALA A 117 10.68 -12.65 7.81
N THR A 118 10.65 -13.85 8.36
CA THR A 118 10.53 -15.08 7.55
C THR A 118 9.08 -15.26 7.14
N PRO A 119 8.78 -15.43 5.84
CA PRO A 119 7.43 -15.69 5.36
C PRO A 119 6.84 -16.98 5.95
N LEU A 120 5.53 -16.95 6.24
CA LEU A 120 4.83 -18.12 6.78
C LEU A 120 4.61 -19.18 5.68
N PRO A 121 4.81 -20.48 6.01
CA PRO A 121 4.76 -21.56 5.01
C PRO A 121 3.40 -21.80 4.37
N GLN A 122 2.32 -21.29 4.97
CA GLN A 122 0.94 -21.48 4.49
C GLN A 122 0.33 -20.17 3.96
N SER A 123 1.16 -19.20 3.66
CA SER A 123 0.74 -17.90 3.14
C SER A 123 0.87 -17.84 1.61
N LYS A 124 0.35 -16.78 1.02
CA LYS A 124 0.52 -16.47 -0.41
C LYS A 124 1.99 -16.34 -0.83
N ALA A 125 2.90 -16.10 0.10
CA ALA A 125 4.34 -16.13 -0.14
C ALA A 125 4.82 -17.55 -0.50
N ALA A 126 4.26 -18.59 0.15
CA ALA A 126 4.59 -19.98 -0.16
C ALA A 126 4.16 -20.40 -1.57
N ASP A 127 3.02 -19.91 -2.05
CA ASP A 127 2.52 -20.15 -3.41
C ASP A 127 3.48 -19.64 -4.51
N LYS A 128 4.36 -18.72 -4.14
CA LYS A 128 5.38 -18.11 -5.01
C LYS A 128 6.81 -18.53 -4.66
N ASP A 129 6.96 -19.59 -3.87
CA ASP A 129 8.27 -20.07 -3.40
C ASP A 129 9.12 -19.02 -2.67
N ILE A 130 8.46 -18.03 -2.04
CA ILE A 130 9.11 -16.99 -1.25
C ILE A 130 9.31 -17.52 0.17
N THR A 131 10.50 -18.03 0.44
CA THR A 131 10.86 -18.66 1.74
C THR A 131 11.90 -17.87 2.52
N THR A 132 12.43 -16.80 1.91
CA THR A 132 13.50 -15.98 2.49
C THR A 132 13.05 -14.55 2.71
N PRO A 133 13.57 -13.83 3.72
CA PRO A 133 13.34 -12.41 3.94
C PRO A 133 13.71 -11.53 2.72
N GLY A 134 13.15 -10.32 2.68
CA GLY A 134 13.47 -9.25 1.72
C GLY A 134 12.36 -8.96 0.73
N ASP A 135 12.10 -7.67 0.50
CA ASP A 135 11.15 -7.10 -0.46
C ASP A 135 9.80 -7.85 -0.52
N LEU A 136 9.23 -8.13 0.67
CA LEU A 136 8.10 -9.06 0.82
C LEU A 136 6.92 -8.71 -0.11
N PHE A 137 6.43 -7.49 -0.07
CA PHE A 137 5.27 -7.09 -0.88
C PHE A 137 5.59 -7.05 -2.39
N LEU A 138 6.77 -6.57 -2.76
CA LEU A 138 7.18 -6.54 -4.16
C LEU A 138 7.22 -7.95 -4.75
N ARG A 139 7.72 -8.92 -3.98
CA ARG A 139 7.80 -10.33 -4.41
C ARG A 139 6.44 -11.03 -4.39
N VAL A 140 5.56 -10.69 -3.43
CA VAL A 140 4.25 -11.33 -3.29
C VAL A 140 3.23 -10.79 -4.29
N ASN A 141 3.11 -9.48 -4.44
CA ASN A 141 2.05 -8.85 -5.24
C ASN A 141 2.53 -7.84 -6.30
N GLY A 142 3.86 -7.63 -6.41
CA GLY A 142 4.43 -6.70 -7.39
C GLY A 142 4.30 -5.22 -7.00
N GLN A 143 3.89 -4.91 -5.76
CA GLN A 143 3.76 -3.54 -5.25
C GLN A 143 4.97 -3.20 -4.39
N ASP A 144 5.57 -2.04 -4.66
CA ASP A 144 6.66 -1.51 -3.83
C ASP A 144 6.12 -0.40 -2.90
N PRO A 145 5.87 -0.71 -1.62
CA PRO A 145 5.37 0.27 -0.66
C PRO A 145 6.40 1.36 -0.34
N ARG A 146 7.70 1.12 -0.57
CA ARG A 146 8.77 2.09 -0.32
C ARG A 146 8.69 3.31 -1.24
N LEU A 147 8.00 3.20 -2.39
CA LEU A 147 7.76 4.35 -3.27
C LEU A 147 6.97 5.46 -2.56
N ALA A 148 5.91 5.11 -1.83
CA ALA A 148 5.11 6.10 -1.10
C ALA A 148 5.90 6.74 0.04
N VAL A 149 6.71 5.95 0.74
CA VAL A 149 7.59 6.41 1.83
C VAL A 149 8.66 7.36 1.29
N GLY A 150 9.29 7.03 0.16
CA GLY A 150 10.28 7.89 -0.50
C GLY A 150 9.70 9.24 -0.92
N TYR A 151 8.50 9.23 -1.54
CA TYR A 151 7.82 10.49 -1.88
C TYR A 151 7.41 11.30 -0.64
N ALA A 152 7.03 10.65 0.45
CA ALA A 152 6.74 11.34 1.70
C ALA A 152 7.99 12.04 2.28
N GLU A 153 9.16 11.39 2.21
CA GLU A 153 10.45 11.99 2.59
C GLU A 153 10.82 13.17 1.69
N GLU A 154 10.70 13.02 0.37
CA GLU A 154 10.92 14.10 -0.61
C GLU A 154 10.01 15.32 -0.36
N LEU A 155 8.78 15.09 0.08
CA LEU A 155 7.82 16.14 0.45
C LEU A 155 8.10 16.76 1.84
N GLY A 156 9.09 16.27 2.58
CA GLY A 156 9.50 16.80 3.87
C GLY A 156 8.58 16.41 5.03
N LEU A 157 7.89 15.26 4.94
CA LEU A 157 6.99 14.77 5.99
C LEU A 157 7.72 14.09 7.15
N GLY A 158 8.99 13.73 6.96
CA GLY A 158 9.83 13.08 7.95
C GLY A 158 11.14 12.60 7.33
N LYS A 159 11.79 11.65 7.99
CA LYS A 159 13.06 11.05 7.54
C LYS A 159 13.00 9.53 7.62
N SER A 160 13.59 8.86 6.63
CA SER A 160 13.71 7.39 6.60
C SER A 160 14.72 6.85 7.62
N SER A 161 15.60 7.69 8.16
CA SER A 161 16.51 7.29 9.23
C SER A 161 15.81 7.25 10.57
N TYR A 162 15.97 6.15 11.32
CA TYR A 162 15.34 5.94 12.62
C TYR A 162 16.25 5.16 13.57
N GLU A 163 15.95 5.22 14.85
CA GLU A 163 16.46 4.34 15.88
C GLU A 163 15.31 3.51 16.46
N LEU A 164 15.42 2.19 16.39
CA LEU A 164 14.40 1.29 16.93
C LEU A 164 14.74 0.93 18.38
N VAL A 165 13.90 1.39 19.32
CA VAL A 165 14.04 1.12 20.75
C VAL A 165 13.00 0.12 21.21
N GLU A 166 13.41 -1.09 21.60
CA GLU A 166 12.52 -2.11 22.14
C GLU A 166 12.15 -1.81 23.60
N ILE A 167 10.86 -1.63 23.87
CA ILE A 167 10.35 -1.46 25.22
C ILE A 167 10.04 -2.84 25.82
N LYS A 168 10.85 -3.28 26.78
CA LYS A 168 10.64 -4.54 27.52
C LYS A 168 9.87 -4.31 28.80
N LYS A 169 8.79 -5.07 29.00
CA LYS A 169 8.07 -5.10 30.27
C LYS A 169 9.03 -5.61 31.36
N LYS A 170 9.32 -4.81 32.37
CA LYS A 170 10.00 -5.31 33.57
C LYS A 170 9.12 -6.38 34.21
N ARG A 171 9.55 -7.64 34.16
CA ARG A 171 8.90 -8.69 34.97
C ARG A 171 9.11 -8.31 36.45
N LYS A 172 8.00 -8.07 37.18
CA LYS A 172 8.00 -7.96 38.65
C LYS A 172 8.16 -9.33 39.26
#